data_ccb064b177c5400d9728e90c0117af9e
#
_entry.id   ccb064b177c5400d9728e90c0117af9e
#
_cell.length_a   1.000
_cell.length_b   1.000
_cell.length_c   1.000
_cell.angle_alpha   90.00
_cell.angle_beta   90.00
_cell.angle_gamma   90.00
#
_symmetry.space_group_name_H-M   'P 1'
#
loop_
_entity.id
_entity.type
_entity.pdbx_description
1 polymer ?
#
loop_
_entity_poly.entity_id
_entity_poly.type
_entity_poly.pdbx_seq_one_letter_code
_entity_poly.pdbx_strand_id
1 'polypeptide(L)'
;LSQGVILGDRLACPYHGVEVRGDGTVTKVPGSPGCKLEGSRAALAFHAREAHGAIFLYNSDKAVDEAPEFTLPEELTSPEYSNFLCYAEWRSDYRYALDNVMDPMHGTFLHKQSHSMAEGDSKATFQVRETDDGFVFEKVGQRGVNFDWTEWGSTGVRWMRLEIPYPKTGGPGGNFAIVACVTPISADLCAVFFWRCRKVQGWMRDTWRFLYRNRLEARHWAVLEQDRIMMEQMELDANERENLYQHDIGLVRLRRHLRR
;
A
#
# COMPACT_ATOMS: atom_id res chain seq x y z
N LEU A 1 4.19 -8.07 23.87
CA LEU A 1 3.78 -9.31 23.14
C LEU A 1 4.50 -9.46 21.78
N SER A 2 4.99 -8.39 21.17
CA SER A 2 5.68 -8.42 19.86
C SER A 2 6.90 -9.37 19.81
N GLN A 3 7.55 -9.63 20.94
CA GLN A 3 8.66 -10.58 21.09
C GLN A 3 8.18 -11.92 21.69
N GLY A 4 6.87 -12.18 21.70
CA GLY A 4 6.28 -13.35 22.30
C GLY A 4 6.53 -14.64 21.52
N VAL A 5 6.41 -15.77 22.23
CA VAL A 5 6.53 -17.12 21.64
C VAL A 5 5.14 -17.68 21.41
N ILE A 6 4.92 -18.21 20.20
CA ILE A 6 3.66 -18.86 19.83
C ILE A 6 3.61 -20.26 20.45
N LEU A 7 2.58 -20.51 21.25
CA LEU A 7 2.30 -21.80 21.90
C LEU A 7 0.92 -22.33 21.47
N GLY A 8 0.84 -22.91 20.28
CA GLY A 8 -0.41 -23.33 19.66
C GLY A 8 -1.32 -22.13 19.35
N ASP A 9 -2.47 -22.02 20.02
CA ASP A 9 -3.44 -20.92 19.87
C ASP A 9 -3.14 -19.69 20.79
N ARG A 10 -2.01 -19.69 21.49
CA ARG A 10 -1.63 -18.70 22.50
C ARG A 10 -0.30 -18.05 22.15
N LEU A 11 -0.11 -16.85 22.66
CA LEU A 11 1.14 -16.10 22.62
C LEU A 11 1.64 -15.89 24.06
N ALA A 12 2.84 -16.38 24.35
CA ALA A 12 3.47 -16.20 25.66
C ALA A 12 4.38 -14.98 25.64
N CYS A 13 4.15 -14.04 26.57
CA CYS A 13 5.01 -12.87 26.74
C CYS A 13 6.37 -13.28 27.32
N PRO A 14 7.52 -12.94 26.70
CA PRO A 14 8.83 -13.36 27.18
C PRO A 14 9.25 -12.71 28.48
N TYR A 15 8.56 -11.64 28.92
CA TYR A 15 8.94 -10.90 30.12
C TYR A 15 8.51 -11.63 31.41
N HIS A 16 7.23 -12.07 31.50
CA HIS A 16 6.71 -12.80 32.69
C HIS A 16 6.01 -14.11 32.33
N GLY A 17 6.08 -14.59 31.09
CA GLY A 17 5.45 -15.83 30.67
C GLY A 17 3.92 -15.80 30.60
N VAL A 18 3.29 -14.62 30.70
CA VAL A 18 1.83 -14.50 30.61
C VAL A 18 1.38 -14.96 29.22
N GLU A 19 0.43 -15.91 29.19
CA GLU A 19 -0.11 -16.47 27.95
C GLU A 19 -1.46 -15.82 27.62
N VAL A 20 -1.60 -15.39 26.35
CA VAL A 20 -2.80 -14.71 25.83
C VAL A 20 -3.26 -15.36 24.55
N ARG A 21 -4.56 -15.56 24.37
CA ARG A 21 -5.19 -15.98 23.12
C ARG A 21 -5.36 -14.84 22.14
N GLY A 22 -5.64 -15.18 20.88
CA GLY A 22 -5.88 -14.20 19.81
C GLY A 22 -7.07 -13.27 20.06
N ASP A 23 -8.02 -13.65 20.92
CA ASP A 23 -9.16 -12.81 21.32
C ASP A 23 -8.83 -11.84 22.49
N GLY A 24 -7.56 -11.83 22.96
CA GLY A 24 -7.11 -11.00 24.09
C GLY A 24 -7.33 -11.63 25.47
N THR A 25 -7.85 -12.85 25.54
CA THR A 25 -8.07 -13.54 26.82
C THR A 25 -6.75 -14.06 27.39
N VAL A 26 -6.44 -13.69 28.63
CA VAL A 26 -5.31 -14.24 29.39
C VAL A 26 -5.64 -15.65 29.83
N THR A 27 -4.82 -16.61 29.46
CA THR A 27 -5.04 -18.03 29.77
C THR A 27 -4.17 -18.54 30.91
N LYS A 28 -3.03 -17.87 31.17
CA LYS A 28 -2.10 -18.27 32.20
C LYS A 28 -1.25 -17.11 32.69
N VAL A 29 -1.07 -17.02 33.99
CA VAL A 29 -0.16 -16.09 34.66
C VAL A 29 0.82 -16.89 35.52
N PRO A 30 2.01 -17.29 35.02
CA PRO A 30 2.92 -18.21 35.71
C PRO A 30 3.34 -17.73 37.11
N GLY A 31 3.53 -16.43 37.26
CA GLY A 31 3.92 -15.82 38.54
C GLY A 31 2.80 -15.73 39.57
N SER A 32 1.54 -15.94 39.19
CA SER A 32 0.37 -15.86 40.09
C SER A 32 -0.78 -16.71 39.51
N PRO A 33 -0.64 -18.04 39.53
CA PRO A 33 -1.68 -18.95 39.01
C PRO A 33 -3.02 -18.77 39.73
N GLY A 34 -4.11 -18.77 38.97
CA GLY A 34 -5.46 -18.59 39.50
C GLY A 34 -5.81 -17.15 39.90
N CYS A 35 -5.00 -16.17 39.56
CA CYS A 35 -5.31 -14.75 39.84
C CYS A 35 -6.47 -14.27 38.92
N LYS A 36 -7.09 -13.14 39.31
CA LYS A 36 -8.24 -12.57 38.59
C LYS A 36 -7.93 -12.18 37.12
N LEU A 37 -6.67 -12.14 36.74
CA LEU A 37 -6.28 -11.85 35.36
C LEU A 37 -6.52 -13.05 34.45
N GLU A 38 -6.37 -14.28 34.96
CA GLU A 38 -6.68 -15.49 34.19
C GLU A 38 -8.18 -15.56 33.88
N GLY A 39 -8.49 -15.79 32.61
CA GLY A 39 -9.85 -15.78 32.06
C GLY A 39 -10.38 -14.37 31.70
N SER A 40 -9.65 -13.28 32.06
CA SER A 40 -10.05 -11.93 31.68
C SER A 40 -9.55 -11.54 30.29
N ARG A 41 -10.28 -10.64 29.62
CA ARG A 41 -9.84 -9.97 28.39
C ARG A 41 -8.97 -8.78 28.77
N ALA A 42 -7.66 -8.95 28.76
CA ALA A 42 -6.70 -7.92 29.21
C ALA A 42 -5.75 -7.44 28.11
N ALA A 43 -5.77 -8.06 26.94
CA ALA A 43 -5.04 -7.59 25.77
C ALA A 43 -5.99 -7.11 24.68
N LEU A 44 -5.60 -6.06 23.98
CA LEU A 44 -6.32 -5.62 22.76
C LEU A 44 -6.19 -6.69 21.69
N ALA A 45 -7.31 -7.03 21.07
CA ALA A 45 -7.38 -7.96 19.95
C ALA A 45 -7.96 -7.23 18.73
N PHE A 46 -7.35 -7.48 17.57
CA PHE A 46 -7.79 -6.93 16.30
C PHE A 46 -8.19 -8.08 15.37
N HIS A 47 -9.21 -7.86 14.58
CA HIS A 47 -9.53 -8.78 13.50
C HIS A 47 -8.49 -8.65 12.40
N ALA A 48 -7.86 -9.75 12.05
CA ALA A 48 -6.80 -9.82 11.06
C ALA A 48 -7.19 -10.75 9.90
N ARG A 49 -6.79 -10.39 8.70
CA ARG A 49 -6.92 -11.23 7.50
C ARG A 49 -5.61 -11.25 6.75
N GLU A 50 -5.12 -12.45 6.44
CA GLU A 50 -3.99 -12.64 5.54
C GLU A 50 -4.48 -12.67 4.09
N ALA A 51 -3.88 -11.86 3.23
CA ALA A 51 -4.11 -11.89 1.80
C ALA A 51 -2.87 -11.38 1.03
N HIS A 52 -2.53 -12.07 -0.06
CA HIS A 52 -1.45 -11.66 -0.99
C HIS A 52 -0.10 -11.37 -0.32
N GLY A 53 0.24 -12.13 0.75
CA GLY A 53 1.50 -12.01 1.49
C GLY A 53 1.54 -10.86 2.50
N ALA A 54 0.42 -10.18 2.74
CA ALA A 54 0.28 -9.14 3.75
C ALA A 54 -0.80 -9.49 4.78
N ILE A 55 -0.70 -8.90 5.97
CA ILE A 55 -1.70 -9.00 7.02
C ILE A 55 -2.46 -7.68 7.07
N PHE A 56 -3.76 -7.74 6.88
CA PHE A 56 -4.69 -6.62 6.99
C PHE A 56 -5.36 -6.65 8.35
N LEU A 57 -5.41 -5.50 9.01
CA LEU A 57 -6.06 -5.35 10.31
C LEU A 57 -7.31 -4.48 10.16
N TYR A 58 -8.42 -4.92 10.73
CA TYR A 58 -9.59 -4.09 10.91
C TYR A 58 -9.40 -3.26 12.18
N ASN A 59 -9.02 -1.99 11.99
CA ASN A 59 -8.80 -1.02 13.05
C ASN A 59 -10.00 -0.10 13.17
N SER A 60 -11.00 -0.48 13.96
CA SER A 60 -12.21 0.28 14.20
C SER A 60 -12.76 -0.02 15.59
N ASP A 61 -13.50 0.94 16.17
CA ASP A 61 -14.26 0.76 17.40
C ASP A 61 -15.56 -0.03 17.18
N LYS A 62 -15.94 -0.27 15.92
CA LYS A 62 -17.12 -1.06 15.55
C LYS A 62 -16.82 -2.55 15.59
N ALA A 63 -17.89 -3.34 15.79
CA ALA A 63 -17.80 -4.78 15.74
C ALA A 63 -17.39 -5.27 14.32
N VAL A 64 -16.82 -6.46 14.24
CA VAL A 64 -16.30 -7.00 12.97
C VAL A 64 -17.41 -7.33 11.97
N ASP A 65 -18.61 -7.66 12.45
CA ASP A 65 -19.81 -7.89 11.64
C ASP A 65 -20.39 -6.62 11.03
N GLU A 66 -20.00 -5.44 11.54
CA GLU A 66 -20.26 -4.12 10.93
C GLU A 66 -19.15 -3.67 9.99
N ALA A 67 -18.07 -4.47 9.85
CA ALA A 67 -16.96 -4.12 8.97
C ALA A 67 -17.42 -4.07 7.51
N PRO A 68 -16.95 -3.09 6.72
CA PRO A 68 -17.12 -3.12 5.28
C PRO A 68 -16.56 -4.42 4.69
N GLU A 69 -17.11 -4.83 3.54
CA GLU A 69 -16.58 -5.98 2.83
C GLU A 69 -15.08 -5.79 2.53
N PHE A 70 -14.31 -6.87 2.77
CA PHE A 70 -12.89 -6.87 2.46
C PHE A 70 -12.69 -7.03 0.95
N THR A 71 -12.55 -5.92 0.25
CA THR A 71 -12.37 -5.89 -1.20
C THR A 71 -10.97 -5.41 -1.57
N LEU A 72 -10.38 -6.07 -2.56
CA LEU A 72 -9.10 -5.71 -3.15
C LEU A 72 -9.27 -5.59 -4.66
N PRO A 73 -8.45 -4.78 -5.34
CA PRO A 73 -8.55 -4.60 -6.78
C PRO A 73 -8.23 -5.89 -7.55
N GLU A 74 -8.72 -5.96 -8.79
CA GLU A 74 -8.62 -7.12 -9.67
C GLU A 74 -7.18 -7.63 -9.83
N GLU A 75 -6.22 -6.75 -9.85
CA GLU A 75 -4.79 -7.07 -9.98
C GLU A 75 -4.28 -8.00 -8.89
N LEU A 76 -4.92 -7.99 -7.74
CA LEU A 76 -4.61 -8.92 -6.65
C LEU A 76 -5.50 -10.16 -6.66
N THR A 77 -6.78 -10.01 -6.95
CA THR A 77 -7.77 -11.08 -6.76
C THR A 77 -7.91 -12.02 -7.96
N SER A 78 -7.65 -11.53 -9.18
CA SER A 78 -7.78 -12.33 -10.40
C SER A 78 -6.59 -13.27 -10.61
N PRO A 79 -6.84 -14.56 -10.95
CA PRO A 79 -5.80 -15.51 -11.30
C PRO A 79 -5.05 -15.18 -12.59
N GLU A 80 -5.56 -14.25 -13.39
CA GLU A 80 -4.90 -13.77 -14.60
C GLU A 80 -3.66 -12.92 -14.33
N TYR A 81 -3.54 -12.39 -13.10
CA TYR A 81 -2.40 -11.58 -12.71
C TYR A 81 -1.33 -12.40 -11.99
N SER A 82 -0.08 -12.03 -12.23
CA SER A 82 1.05 -12.43 -11.39
C SER A 82 1.50 -11.20 -10.61
N ASN A 83 1.60 -11.31 -9.30
CA ASN A 83 1.99 -10.22 -8.43
C ASN A 83 3.22 -10.57 -7.58
N PHE A 84 3.92 -9.53 -7.14
CA PHE A 84 5.04 -9.58 -6.21
C PHE A 84 4.85 -8.47 -5.18
N LEU A 85 4.78 -8.84 -3.90
CA LEU A 85 4.76 -7.88 -2.80
C LEU A 85 6.16 -7.31 -2.59
N CYS A 86 6.23 -5.99 -2.47
CA CYS A 86 7.39 -5.23 -2.04
C CYS A 86 7.01 -4.46 -0.79
N TYR A 87 7.85 -4.49 0.19
CA TYR A 87 7.68 -3.79 1.46
C TYR A 87 8.86 -2.87 1.71
N ALA A 88 8.59 -1.65 2.14
CA ALA A 88 9.59 -0.70 2.57
C ALA A 88 9.06 0.16 3.73
N GLU A 89 9.93 0.60 4.60
CA GLU A 89 9.64 1.62 5.59
C GLU A 89 10.25 2.93 5.12
N TRP A 90 9.42 3.99 5.15
CA TRP A 90 9.84 5.35 4.80
C TRP A 90 9.78 6.23 6.04
N ARG A 91 10.87 6.95 6.31
CA ARG A 91 10.91 7.96 7.37
C ARG A 91 10.19 9.23 6.92
N SER A 92 8.89 9.13 6.84
CA SER A 92 8.00 10.18 6.34
C SER A 92 6.61 10.02 6.95
N ASP A 93 5.88 11.10 7.08
CA ASP A 93 4.44 11.03 7.35
C ASP A 93 3.76 10.23 6.22
N TYR A 94 2.91 9.28 6.60
CA TYR A 94 2.21 8.41 5.65
C TYR A 94 1.39 9.18 4.60
N ARG A 95 0.96 10.41 4.93
CA ARG A 95 0.20 11.27 4.01
C ARG A 95 1.05 11.72 2.82
N TYR A 96 2.33 12.00 3.03
CA TYR A 96 3.24 12.35 1.93
C TYR A 96 3.51 11.16 1.01
N ALA A 97 3.65 9.95 1.58
CA ALA A 97 3.75 8.74 0.78
C ALA A 97 2.48 8.49 -0.06
N LEU A 98 1.29 8.76 0.51
CA LEU A 98 0.03 8.69 -0.24
C LEU A 98 -0.07 9.78 -1.32
N ASP A 99 0.33 11.01 -1.02
CA ASP A 99 0.37 12.11 -1.98
C ASP A 99 1.30 11.79 -3.15
N ASN A 100 2.49 11.23 -2.89
CA ASN A 100 3.42 10.81 -3.92
C ASN A 100 2.81 9.75 -4.85
N VAL A 101 2.18 8.70 -4.32
CA VAL A 101 1.52 7.68 -5.15
C VAL A 101 0.33 8.25 -5.93
N MET A 102 -0.37 9.25 -5.37
CA MET A 102 -1.50 9.90 -6.04
C MET A 102 -1.08 10.80 -7.19
N ASP A 103 0.13 11.34 -7.20
CA ASP A 103 0.60 12.30 -8.20
C ASP A 103 1.17 11.61 -9.46
N PRO A 104 0.47 11.63 -10.61
CA PRO A 104 1.03 11.07 -11.84
C PRO A 104 2.01 12.03 -12.53
N MET A 105 2.24 13.24 -12.01
CA MET A 105 3.09 14.23 -12.65
C MET A 105 4.57 14.04 -12.33
N HIS A 106 4.89 13.65 -11.08
CA HIS A 106 6.28 13.49 -10.65
C HIS A 106 7.05 12.46 -11.49
N GLY A 107 6.36 11.43 -12.01
CA GLY A 107 6.97 10.39 -12.82
C GLY A 107 7.72 10.92 -14.05
N THR A 108 7.21 11.97 -14.69
CA THR A 108 7.85 12.61 -15.84
C THR A 108 9.17 13.31 -15.49
N PHE A 109 9.31 13.78 -14.24
CA PHE A 109 10.48 14.50 -13.78
C PHE A 109 11.43 13.67 -12.95
N LEU A 110 10.92 12.97 -11.94
CA LEU A 110 11.71 12.20 -11.00
C LEU A 110 12.24 10.91 -11.63
N HIS A 111 11.41 10.23 -12.43
CA HIS A 111 11.72 8.92 -13.02
C HIS A 111 12.21 8.98 -14.47
N LYS A 112 12.99 10.00 -14.81
CA LYS A 112 13.53 10.22 -16.18
C LYS A 112 14.32 9.03 -16.75
N GLN A 113 14.84 8.15 -15.90
CA GLN A 113 15.59 6.96 -16.32
C GLN A 113 14.67 5.76 -16.67
N SER A 114 13.39 5.84 -16.35
CA SER A 114 12.37 4.86 -16.73
C SER A 114 11.75 5.27 -18.05
N HIS A 115 12.00 4.52 -19.10
CA HIS A 115 11.52 4.84 -20.47
C HIS A 115 10.03 5.16 -20.53
N SER A 116 9.20 4.36 -19.86
CA SER A 116 7.75 4.54 -19.88
C SER A 116 7.28 5.74 -19.07
N MET A 117 7.99 6.11 -18.00
CA MET A 117 7.59 7.22 -17.13
C MET A 117 8.12 8.57 -17.61
N ALA A 118 9.17 8.59 -18.43
CA ALA A 118 9.75 9.81 -18.98
C ALA A 118 8.99 10.39 -20.19
N GLU A 119 8.11 9.61 -20.82
CA GLU A 119 7.44 9.97 -22.09
C GLU A 119 6.18 10.83 -21.88
N GLY A 120 5.82 11.18 -20.64
CA GLY A 120 4.62 11.92 -20.33
C GLY A 120 4.69 13.42 -20.70
N ASP A 121 3.53 14.01 -21.02
CA ASP A 121 3.42 15.45 -21.25
C ASP A 121 3.51 16.21 -19.93
N SER A 122 4.50 17.11 -19.84
CA SER A 122 4.70 18.00 -18.68
C SER A 122 3.69 19.14 -18.60
N LYS A 123 2.88 19.35 -19.62
CA LYS A 123 1.82 20.37 -19.69
C LYS A 123 0.41 19.75 -19.63
N ALA A 124 0.30 18.54 -19.14
CA ALA A 124 -0.97 17.84 -19.09
C ALA A 124 -2.03 18.58 -18.28
N THR A 125 -3.28 18.48 -18.70
CA THR A 125 -4.44 18.88 -17.92
C THR A 125 -4.92 17.67 -17.12
N PHE A 126 -5.37 17.90 -15.90
CA PHE A 126 -5.82 16.85 -15.00
C PHE A 126 -7.30 16.97 -14.67
N GLN A 127 -7.91 15.85 -14.40
CA GLN A 127 -9.28 15.76 -13.89
C GLN A 127 -9.40 14.71 -12.78
N VAL A 128 -10.41 14.88 -11.95
CA VAL A 128 -10.86 13.88 -10.97
C VAL A 128 -12.17 13.32 -11.45
N ARG A 129 -12.27 12.00 -11.50
CA ARG A 129 -13.50 11.28 -11.84
C ARG A 129 -13.89 10.38 -10.66
N GLU A 130 -15.10 10.57 -10.15
CA GLU A 130 -15.63 9.73 -9.06
C GLU A 130 -15.87 8.29 -9.55
N THR A 131 -15.66 7.33 -8.64
CA THR A 131 -16.00 5.92 -8.80
C THR A 131 -16.89 5.47 -7.64
N ASP A 132 -17.44 4.27 -7.72
CA ASP A 132 -18.28 3.73 -6.64
C ASP A 132 -17.51 3.57 -5.33
N ASP A 133 -16.20 3.28 -5.42
CA ASP A 133 -15.32 3.02 -4.28
C ASP A 133 -14.43 4.20 -3.86
N GLY A 134 -14.41 5.27 -4.67
CA GLY A 134 -13.50 6.39 -4.43
C GLY A 134 -13.39 7.33 -5.62
N PHE A 135 -12.22 7.49 -6.20
CA PHE A 135 -12.02 8.35 -7.36
C PHE A 135 -10.76 7.98 -8.16
N VAL A 136 -10.74 8.40 -9.43
CA VAL A 136 -9.56 8.37 -10.30
C VAL A 136 -9.09 9.80 -10.53
N PHE A 137 -7.80 10.02 -10.36
CA PHE A 137 -7.09 11.23 -10.77
C PHE A 137 -6.27 10.93 -12.00
N GLU A 138 -6.51 11.65 -13.10
CA GLU A 138 -5.97 11.28 -14.40
C GLU A 138 -5.62 12.47 -15.28
N LYS A 139 -4.64 12.27 -16.19
CA LYS A 139 -4.31 13.19 -17.27
C LYS A 139 -5.35 13.09 -18.37
N VAL A 140 -5.89 14.24 -18.78
CA VAL A 140 -6.90 14.31 -19.84
C VAL A 140 -6.27 14.09 -21.21
N GLY A 141 -6.83 13.15 -21.98
CA GLY A 141 -6.38 12.87 -23.34
C GLY A 141 -5.04 12.14 -23.47
N GLN A 142 -4.43 11.74 -22.37
CA GLN A 142 -3.17 11.01 -22.36
C GLN A 142 -3.36 9.71 -21.57
N ARG A 143 -3.75 8.62 -22.24
CA ARG A 143 -3.97 7.33 -21.62
C ARG A 143 -3.02 6.29 -22.20
N GLY A 144 -2.33 5.54 -21.35
CA GLY A 144 -1.43 4.47 -21.76
C GLY A 144 -0.10 4.91 -22.36
N VAL A 145 0.31 6.17 -22.15
CA VAL A 145 1.60 6.71 -22.61
C VAL A 145 2.64 6.63 -21.50
N ASN A 146 2.21 6.94 -20.29
CA ASN A 146 3.07 7.06 -19.12
C ASN A 146 2.28 6.60 -17.88
N PHE A 147 2.78 6.92 -16.70
CA PHE A 147 2.00 6.97 -15.48
C PHE A 147 0.98 8.12 -15.60
N ASP A 148 -0.22 7.82 -16.06
CA ASP A 148 -1.20 8.82 -16.50
C ASP A 148 -2.36 8.97 -15.54
N TRP A 149 -2.55 8.03 -14.64
CA TRP A 149 -3.66 8.01 -13.71
C TRP A 149 -3.34 7.23 -12.44
N THR A 150 -3.99 7.62 -11.36
CA THR A 150 -4.04 6.88 -10.10
C THR A 150 -5.48 6.79 -9.62
N GLU A 151 -5.90 5.64 -9.15
CA GLU A 151 -7.18 5.41 -8.52
C GLU A 151 -7.02 5.21 -7.02
N TRP A 152 -7.88 5.84 -6.27
CA TRP A 152 -8.07 5.65 -4.84
C TRP A 152 -9.32 4.84 -4.58
N GLY A 153 -9.21 3.72 -3.88
CA GLY A 153 -10.30 2.93 -3.36
C GLY A 153 -10.35 3.00 -1.83
N SER A 154 -11.53 3.11 -1.26
CA SER A 154 -11.74 3.30 0.17
C SER A 154 -12.84 2.43 0.77
N THR A 155 -13.54 1.65 -0.02
CA THR A 155 -14.57 0.73 0.48
C THR A 155 -13.90 -0.53 1.02
N GLY A 156 -13.91 -0.67 2.34
CA GLY A 156 -13.24 -1.75 3.05
C GLY A 156 -11.74 -1.51 3.22
N VAL A 157 -10.92 -1.93 2.27
CA VAL A 157 -9.48 -1.67 2.29
C VAL A 157 -9.16 -0.36 1.59
N ARG A 158 -8.33 0.46 2.21
CA ARG A 158 -7.79 1.67 1.56
C ARG A 158 -6.59 1.29 0.71
N TRP A 159 -6.72 1.46 -0.59
CA TRP A 159 -5.66 1.16 -1.55
C TRP A 159 -5.59 2.21 -2.64
N MET A 160 -4.45 2.28 -3.29
CA MET A 160 -4.25 2.99 -4.55
C MET A 160 -3.81 2.03 -5.63
N ARG A 161 -4.19 2.29 -6.87
CA ARG A 161 -3.68 1.54 -8.02
C ARG A 161 -3.37 2.47 -9.17
N LEU A 162 -2.39 2.06 -9.95
CA LEU A 162 -1.96 2.76 -11.14
C LEU A 162 -1.42 1.76 -12.16
N GLU A 163 -1.31 2.19 -13.40
CA GLU A 163 -0.67 1.40 -14.45
C GLU A 163 0.44 2.18 -15.13
N ILE A 164 1.50 1.47 -15.45
CA ILE A 164 2.63 1.97 -16.21
C ILE A 164 2.68 1.16 -17.51
N PRO A 165 2.57 1.80 -18.69
CA PRO A 165 2.68 1.09 -19.96
C PRO A 165 4.11 0.56 -20.16
N TYR A 166 4.22 -0.65 -20.67
CA TYR A 166 5.48 -1.30 -20.95
C TYR A 166 5.73 -1.30 -22.46
N PRO A 167 6.79 -0.64 -22.96
CA PRO A 167 7.06 -0.59 -24.39
C PRO A 167 7.45 -1.96 -24.93
N LYS A 168 7.05 -2.26 -26.18
CA LYS A 168 7.40 -3.52 -26.86
C LYS A 168 8.90 -3.70 -27.05
N THR A 169 9.66 -2.61 -27.02
CA THR A 169 11.14 -2.63 -27.13
C THR A 169 11.82 -3.32 -25.94
N GLY A 170 11.13 -3.42 -24.81
CA GLY A 170 11.64 -4.06 -23.59
C GLY A 170 11.12 -5.47 -23.32
N GLY A 171 10.30 -6.03 -24.25
CA GLY A 171 9.65 -7.33 -24.07
C GLY A 171 8.29 -7.41 -24.78
N PRO A 172 7.36 -8.25 -24.31
CA PRO A 172 6.05 -8.44 -24.95
C PRO A 172 5.12 -7.22 -24.90
N GLY A 173 5.54 -6.13 -24.26
CA GLY A 173 4.70 -4.94 -24.07
C GLY A 173 3.57 -5.16 -23.06
N GLY A 174 2.56 -4.29 -23.07
CA GLY A 174 1.42 -4.34 -22.15
C GLY A 174 1.56 -3.40 -20.95
N ASN A 175 0.72 -3.60 -19.95
CA ASN A 175 0.70 -2.76 -18.77
C ASN A 175 1.33 -3.49 -17.57
N PHE A 176 1.97 -2.71 -16.73
CA PHE A 176 2.45 -3.10 -15.44
C PHE A 176 1.66 -2.32 -14.40
N ALA A 177 0.89 -3.02 -13.58
CA ALA A 177 0.08 -2.39 -12.56
C ALA A 177 0.80 -2.40 -11.20
N ILE A 178 0.55 -1.37 -10.44
CA ILE A 178 0.94 -1.27 -9.03
C ILE A 178 -0.33 -1.10 -8.20
N VAL A 179 -0.45 -1.90 -7.15
CA VAL A 179 -1.40 -1.68 -6.06
C VAL A 179 -0.61 -1.28 -4.84
N ALA A 180 -0.98 -0.18 -4.20
CA ALA A 180 -0.27 0.35 -3.05
C ALA A 180 -1.18 0.46 -1.83
N CYS A 181 -0.65 0.10 -0.66
CA CYS A 181 -1.23 0.43 0.64
C CYS A 181 -0.14 1.09 1.49
N VAL A 182 -0.49 2.17 2.18
CA VAL A 182 0.41 2.87 3.08
C VAL A 182 -0.20 2.88 4.47
N THR A 183 0.57 2.44 5.46
CA THR A 183 0.13 2.34 6.85
C THR A 183 1.03 3.17 7.75
N PRO A 184 0.48 4.10 8.57
CA PRO A 184 1.28 4.84 9.53
C PRO A 184 1.84 3.91 10.61
N ILE A 185 3.11 4.09 10.99
CA ILE A 185 3.75 3.44 12.14
C ILE A 185 3.91 4.47 13.27
N SER A 186 4.36 5.68 12.93
CA SER A 186 4.45 6.84 13.81
C SER A 186 4.14 8.11 13.04
N ALA A 187 4.31 9.28 13.63
CA ALA A 187 4.10 10.55 12.94
C ALA A 187 5.08 10.77 11.77
N ASP A 188 6.25 10.17 11.85
CA ASP A 188 7.39 10.35 10.94
C ASP A 188 7.87 9.04 10.30
N LEU A 189 7.10 7.97 10.41
CA LEU A 189 7.42 6.66 9.85
C LEU A 189 6.17 5.96 9.33
N CYS A 190 6.23 5.45 8.11
CA CYS A 190 5.17 4.66 7.51
C CYS A 190 5.69 3.38 6.85
N ALA A 191 4.82 2.38 6.82
CA ALA A 191 4.99 1.15 6.07
C ALA A 191 4.33 1.28 4.70
N VAL A 192 5.09 0.99 3.66
CA VAL A 192 4.66 1.10 2.26
C VAL A 192 4.67 -0.29 1.64
N PHE A 193 3.50 -0.74 1.24
CA PHE A 193 3.28 -2.02 0.57
C PHE A 193 2.97 -1.76 -0.89
N PHE A 194 3.75 -2.33 -1.80
CA PHE A 194 3.52 -2.26 -3.23
C PHE A 194 3.41 -3.66 -3.81
N TRP A 195 2.27 -4.02 -4.37
CA TRP A 195 2.14 -5.19 -5.22
C TRP A 195 2.38 -4.78 -6.66
N ARG A 196 3.38 -5.40 -7.24
CA ARG A 196 3.75 -5.22 -8.64
C ARG A 196 3.07 -6.31 -9.45
N CYS A 197 2.10 -5.91 -10.24
CA CYS A 197 1.16 -6.82 -10.87
C CYS A 197 1.31 -6.78 -12.39
N ARG A 198 1.16 -7.94 -13.03
CA ARG A 198 1.11 -8.03 -14.48
C ARG A 198 0.10 -9.08 -14.89
N LYS A 199 -0.74 -8.75 -15.87
CA LYS A 199 -1.68 -9.68 -16.49
C LYS A 199 -0.92 -10.62 -17.43
N VAL A 200 -0.70 -11.86 -17.00
CA VAL A 200 0.06 -12.88 -17.72
C VAL A 200 -0.42 -14.28 -17.34
N GLN A 201 -0.55 -15.16 -18.36
CA GLN A 201 -1.05 -16.51 -18.22
C GLN A 201 -0.11 -17.53 -18.88
N GLY A 202 -0.30 -18.81 -18.54
CA GLY A 202 0.44 -19.92 -19.12
C GLY A 202 1.97 -19.73 -18.99
N TRP A 203 2.70 -20.17 -19.97
CA TRP A 203 4.17 -20.09 -19.99
C TRP A 203 4.73 -18.66 -19.90
N MET A 204 3.96 -17.65 -20.35
CA MET A 204 4.35 -16.24 -20.20
C MET A 204 4.41 -15.81 -18.74
N ARG A 205 3.59 -16.43 -17.87
CA ARG A 205 3.63 -16.17 -16.43
C ARG A 205 4.96 -16.60 -15.82
N ASP A 206 5.43 -17.79 -16.15
CA ASP A 206 6.71 -18.30 -15.63
C ASP A 206 7.88 -17.50 -16.16
N THR A 207 7.86 -17.17 -17.45
CA THR A 207 8.87 -16.31 -18.08
C THR A 207 8.89 -14.92 -17.41
N TRP A 208 7.71 -14.33 -17.18
CA TRP A 208 7.61 -13.04 -16.50
C TRP A 208 8.18 -13.13 -15.09
N ARG A 209 7.80 -14.15 -14.30
CA ARG A 209 8.27 -14.32 -12.92
C ARG A 209 9.78 -14.48 -12.86
N PHE A 210 10.35 -15.25 -13.78
CA PHE A 210 11.80 -15.41 -13.90
C PHE A 210 12.50 -14.09 -14.26
N LEU A 211 12.06 -13.41 -15.31
CA LEU A 211 12.64 -12.13 -15.75
C LEU A 211 12.51 -11.06 -14.67
N TYR A 212 11.36 -11.01 -13.99
CA TYR A 212 11.14 -10.05 -12.92
C TYR A 212 12.17 -10.22 -11.81
N ARG A 213 12.28 -11.40 -11.24
CA ARG A 213 13.21 -11.67 -10.13
C ARG A 213 14.68 -11.49 -10.48
N ASN A 214 15.06 -11.85 -11.70
CA ASN A 214 16.46 -11.84 -12.09
C ASN A 214 16.94 -10.53 -12.73
N ARG A 215 16.03 -9.66 -13.19
CA ARG A 215 16.42 -8.48 -13.95
C ARG A 215 15.62 -7.22 -13.63
N LEU A 216 14.29 -7.33 -13.47
CA LEU A 216 13.44 -6.15 -13.39
C LEU A 216 13.24 -5.66 -11.96
N GLU A 217 13.30 -6.53 -10.99
CA GLU A 217 13.07 -6.21 -9.57
C GLU A 217 13.98 -5.09 -9.08
N ALA A 218 15.28 -5.20 -9.33
CA ALA A 218 16.25 -4.17 -8.93
C ALA A 218 15.97 -2.80 -9.57
N ARG A 219 15.50 -2.78 -10.82
CA ARG A 219 15.13 -1.53 -11.51
C ARG A 219 13.89 -0.89 -10.89
N HIS A 220 12.90 -1.71 -10.54
CA HIS A 220 11.69 -1.21 -9.90
C HIS A 220 11.97 -0.73 -8.47
N TRP A 221 12.89 -1.39 -7.75
CA TRP A 221 13.35 -0.89 -6.47
C TRP A 221 14.07 0.45 -6.60
N ALA A 222 14.89 0.64 -7.64
CA ALA A 222 15.57 1.91 -7.87
C ALA A 222 14.59 3.08 -8.12
N VAL A 223 13.46 2.83 -8.77
CA VAL A 223 12.39 3.84 -8.94
C VAL A 223 11.76 4.17 -7.59
N LEU A 224 11.37 3.17 -6.82
CA LEU A 224 10.76 3.34 -5.49
C LEU A 224 11.71 4.04 -4.51
N GLU A 225 13.01 3.81 -4.64
CA GLU A 225 14.04 4.47 -3.84
C GLU A 225 14.15 5.96 -4.13
N GLN A 226 13.91 6.39 -5.38
CA GLN A 226 13.84 7.81 -5.72
C GLN A 226 12.68 8.50 -4.98
N ASP A 227 11.51 7.85 -4.94
CA ASP A 227 10.35 8.34 -4.21
C ASP A 227 10.64 8.42 -2.71
N ARG A 228 11.20 7.35 -2.14
CA ARG A 228 11.57 7.31 -0.71
C ARG A 228 12.47 8.47 -0.34
N ILE A 229 13.55 8.70 -1.10
CA ILE A 229 14.51 9.78 -0.83
C ILE A 229 13.83 11.15 -0.85
N MET A 230 12.90 11.39 -1.78
CA MET A 230 12.16 12.65 -1.83
C MET A 230 11.22 12.81 -0.63
N MET A 231 10.49 11.76 -0.28
CA MET A 231 9.54 11.81 0.83
C MET A 231 10.22 11.94 2.19
N GLU A 232 11.38 11.33 2.38
CA GLU A 232 12.16 11.42 3.61
C GLU A 232 12.82 12.80 3.83
N GLN A 233 12.84 13.65 2.81
CA GLN A 233 13.31 15.04 2.91
C GLN A 233 12.20 16.04 3.22
N MET A 234 10.94 15.58 3.26
CA MET A 234 9.82 16.45 3.59
C MET A 234 9.79 16.76 5.09
N GLU A 235 9.66 18.04 5.41
CA GLU A 235 9.40 18.48 6.80
C GLU A 235 8.01 18.03 7.24
N LEU A 236 7.85 17.67 8.53
CA LEU A 236 6.58 17.15 9.04
C LEU A 236 5.41 18.14 8.90
N ASP A 237 5.69 19.43 8.88
CA ASP A 237 4.73 20.52 8.73
C ASP A 237 4.69 21.11 7.31
N ALA A 238 5.29 20.46 6.32
CA ALA A 238 5.34 20.96 4.95
C ALA A 238 3.94 21.21 4.36
N ASN A 239 2.95 20.41 4.73
CA ASN A 239 1.56 20.56 4.32
C ASN A 239 0.88 21.84 4.84
N GLU A 240 1.45 22.51 5.85
CA GLU A 240 0.96 23.80 6.37
C GLU A 240 1.54 24.99 5.58
N ARG A 241 2.62 24.76 4.85
CA ARG A 241 3.41 25.79 4.13
C ARG A 241 3.41 25.61 2.61
N GLU A 242 2.79 24.57 2.11
CA GLU A 242 2.73 24.27 0.68
C GLU A 242 1.82 25.25 -0.09
N ASN A 243 2.11 25.42 -1.37
CA ASN A 243 1.30 26.19 -2.30
C ASN A 243 0.74 25.24 -3.37
N LEU A 244 -0.46 24.75 -3.15
CA LEU A 244 -1.14 23.86 -4.10
C LEU A 244 -1.59 24.64 -5.34
N TYR A 245 -1.55 23.98 -6.48
CA TYR A 245 -1.95 24.56 -7.76
C TYR A 245 -2.84 23.60 -8.56
N GLN A 246 -3.14 23.93 -9.82
CA GLN A 246 -4.12 23.20 -10.61
C GLN A 246 -3.83 21.70 -10.82
N HIS A 247 -2.58 21.27 -10.72
CA HIS A 247 -2.22 19.84 -10.85
C HIS A 247 -2.41 19.05 -9.55
N ASP A 248 -2.66 19.72 -8.43
CA ASP A 248 -2.80 19.07 -7.12
C ASP A 248 -4.25 18.73 -6.75
N ILE A 249 -5.18 18.84 -7.68
CA ILE A 249 -6.61 18.58 -7.42
C ILE A 249 -6.86 17.15 -6.91
N GLY A 250 -6.06 16.17 -7.37
CA GLY A 250 -6.10 14.79 -6.88
C GLY A 250 -5.64 14.67 -5.42
N LEU A 251 -4.57 15.36 -5.05
CA LEU A 251 -4.05 15.42 -3.68
C LEU A 251 -5.08 16.05 -2.73
N VAL A 252 -5.68 17.17 -3.15
CA VAL A 252 -6.75 17.83 -2.38
C VAL A 252 -7.92 16.88 -2.17
N ARG A 253 -8.30 16.11 -3.20
CA ARG A 253 -9.37 15.14 -3.11
C ARG A 253 -9.04 14.00 -2.17
N LEU A 254 -7.85 13.41 -2.27
CA LEU A 254 -7.34 12.37 -1.39
C LEU A 254 -7.36 12.79 0.08
N ARG A 255 -6.79 13.96 0.38
CA ARG A 255 -6.72 14.49 1.75
C ARG A 255 -8.09 14.74 2.37
N ARG A 256 -9.13 15.05 1.57
CA ARG A 256 -10.52 15.12 2.05
C ARG A 256 -11.07 13.74 2.44
N HIS A 257 -10.68 12.68 1.73
CA HIS A 257 -11.04 11.30 2.08
C HIS A 257 -10.34 10.82 3.35
N LEU A 258 -9.10 11.23 3.57
CA LEU A 258 -8.33 10.84 4.78
C LEU A 258 -8.83 11.50 6.07
N ARG A 259 -9.56 12.61 5.97
CA ARG A 259 -10.14 13.33 7.13
C ARG A 259 -11.51 12.78 7.56
N ARG A 260 -12.11 11.91 6.79
CA ARG A 260 -13.39 11.23 7.06
C ARG A 260 -13.15 9.91 7.76
#